data_7bc1ed1165a60ff25e915bbda4eb3ff1
#
_entry.id   7bc1ed1165a60ff25e915bbda4eb3ff1
#
_cell.length_a   1.000
_cell.length_b   1.000
_cell.length_c   1.000
_cell.angle_alpha   90.00
_cell.angle_beta   90.00
_cell.angle_gamma   90.00
#
_symmetry.space_group_name_H-M   'P 1'
#
loop_
_entity.id
_entity.type
_entity.pdbx_description
1 polymer ?
#
loop_
_entity_poly.entity_id
_entity_poly.type
_entity_poly.pdbx_seq_one_letter_code
_entity_poly.pdbx_strand_id
1 'polypeptide(L)' 'MMRVRHLCLHGSVFSVDVRLLQVDGRWLASADAPDGPSLGLGRLPEEALIEALEPFAGIIDELMESVPDEFYWARAGR' A
#
# COMPACT_ATOMS: atom_id res chain seq x y z
N MET A 1 17.79 -10.96 -1.12
CA MET A 1 16.66 -11.60 -0.39
C MET A 1 15.48 -10.64 -0.34
N MET A 2 14.32 -11.09 -0.77
CA MET A 2 13.13 -10.28 -0.75
C MET A 2 12.42 -10.34 0.59
N ARG A 3 11.93 -9.20 1.04
CA ARG A 3 11.14 -9.11 2.26
C ARG A 3 9.74 -8.67 1.92
N VAL A 4 8.77 -9.43 2.36
CA VAL A 4 7.37 -9.05 2.20
C VAL A 4 6.88 -8.48 3.52
N ARG A 5 6.34 -7.27 3.48
CA ARG A 5 5.73 -6.63 4.64
C ARG A 5 4.22 -6.74 4.49
N HIS A 6 3.58 -7.16 5.55
CA HIS A 6 2.12 -7.28 5.58
C HIS A 6 1.55 -6.09 6.32
N LEU A 7 0.63 -5.39 5.67
CA LEU A 7 -0.05 -4.24 6.24
C LEU A 7 -1.54 -4.52 6.29
N CYS A 8 -2.18 -4.10 7.35
CA CYS A 8 -3.63 -4.13 7.42
C CYS A 8 -4.08 -2.67 7.47
N LEU A 9 -4.59 -2.16 6.36
CA LEU A 9 -5.03 -0.79 6.26
C LEU A 9 -6.48 -0.68 6.69
N HIS A 10 -6.78 0.34 7.48
CA HIS A 10 -8.09 0.49 8.10
C HIS A 10 -8.87 1.67 7.53
N GLY A 11 -10.05 1.38 7.00
CA GLY A 11 -11.02 2.41 6.68
C GLY A 11 -12.13 2.43 7.73
N SER A 12 -13.07 3.33 7.59
CA SER A 12 -14.18 3.44 8.55
C SER A 12 -15.18 2.29 8.41
N VAL A 13 -15.20 1.61 7.27
CA VAL A 13 -16.17 0.56 6.98
C VAL A 13 -15.54 -0.83 6.98
N PHE A 14 -14.33 -0.96 6.47
CA PHE A 14 -13.64 -2.24 6.38
C PHE A 14 -12.13 -2.04 6.38
N SER A 15 -11.41 -3.16 6.48
CA SER A 15 -9.96 -3.18 6.42
C SER A 15 -9.50 -3.88 5.15
N VAL A 16 -8.32 -3.53 4.66
CA VAL A 16 -7.73 -4.12 3.47
C VAL A 16 -6.34 -4.64 3.81
N ASP A 17 -6.11 -5.91 3.53
CA ASP A 17 -4.78 -6.50 3.71
C ASP A 17 -3.94 -6.22 2.48
N VAL A 18 -2.72 -5.75 2.70
CA VAL A 18 -1.79 -5.42 1.63
C VAL A 18 -0.45 -6.06 1.90
N ARG A 19 0.16 -6.62 0.87
CA ARG A 19 1.54 -7.08 0.92
C ARG A 19 2.39 -6.09 0.17
N LEU A 20 3.46 -5.64 0.82
CA LEU A 20 4.35 -4.63 0.27
C LEU A 20 5.75 -5.23 0.15
N LEU A 21 6.34 -5.07 -1.01
CA LEU A 21 7.57 -5.76 -1.37
C LEU A 21 8.48 -4.80 -2.14
N GLN A 22 9.76 -4.80 -1.82
CA GLN A 22 10.74 -4.02 -2.56
C GLN A 22 11.55 -4.93 -3.47
N VAL A 23 11.61 -4.59 -4.76
CA VAL A 23 12.34 -5.35 -5.78
C VAL A 23 13.10 -4.38 -6.66
N ASP A 24 14.42 -4.52 -6.71
CA ASP A 24 15.29 -3.72 -7.58
C ASP A 24 15.03 -2.21 -7.47
N GLY A 25 14.92 -1.72 -6.25
CA GLY A 25 14.73 -0.30 -6.02
C GLY A 25 13.31 0.21 -6.27
N ARG A 26 12.40 -0.69 -6.59
CA ARG A 26 10.98 -0.36 -6.78
C ARG A 26 10.15 -1.05 -5.74
N TRP A 27 8.94 -0.53 -5.55
CA TRP A 27 8.00 -1.10 -4.61
C TRP A 27 6.83 -1.71 -5.35
N LEU A 28 6.43 -2.90 -4.91
CA LEU A 28 5.27 -3.60 -5.42
C LEU A 28 4.30 -3.79 -4.27
N ALA A 29 3.07 -3.39 -4.47
CA ALA A 29 2.01 -3.60 -3.49
C ALA A 29 0.94 -4.52 -4.08
N SER A 30 0.43 -5.41 -3.25
CA SER A 30 -0.67 -6.30 -3.63
C SER A 30 -1.75 -6.17 -2.59
N ALA A 31 -2.89 -5.59 -2.98
CA ALA A 31 -4.02 -5.40 -2.09
C ALA A 31 -5.08 -6.47 -2.36
N ASP A 32 -5.64 -7.03 -1.29
CA ASP A 32 -6.72 -8.01 -1.43
C ASP A 32 -8.03 -7.28 -1.72
N ALA A 33 -8.45 -7.32 -2.98
CA ALA A 33 -9.69 -6.71 -3.43
C ALA A 33 -10.75 -7.80 -3.65
N PRO A 34 -12.04 -7.42 -3.69
CA PRO A 34 -13.12 -8.41 -3.86
C PRO A 34 -12.98 -9.29 -5.10
N ASP A 35 -12.47 -8.73 -6.19
CA ASP A 35 -12.32 -9.44 -7.46
C ASP A 35 -10.95 -10.10 -7.63
N GLY A 36 -10.15 -10.12 -6.59
CA GLY A 36 -8.81 -10.68 -6.64
C GLY A 36 -7.75 -9.64 -6.28
N PRO A 37 -6.47 -10.03 -6.29
CA PRO A 37 -5.42 -9.10 -5.89
C PRO A 37 -5.29 -7.94 -6.86
N SER A 38 -5.16 -6.73 -6.29
CA SER A 38 -4.91 -5.52 -7.05
C SER A 38 -3.46 -5.13 -6.84
N LEU A 39 -2.73 -4.96 -7.93
CA LEU A 39 -1.28 -4.69 -7.87
C LEU A 39 -0.97 -3.23 -8.15
N GLY A 40 0.03 -2.73 -7.45
CA GLY A 40 0.55 -1.38 -7.68
C GLY A 40 2.07 -1.41 -7.70
N LEU A 41 2.65 -0.55 -8.51
CA LEU A 41 4.09 -0.46 -8.67
C LEU A 41 4.52 0.99 -8.62
N GLY A 42 5.61 1.28 -7.92
CA GLY A 42 6.11 2.64 -7.83
C GLY A 42 7.54 2.69 -7.34
N ARG A 43 8.13 3.86 -7.40
CA ARG A 43 9.47 4.07 -6.87
C ARG A 43 9.44 4.30 -5.38
N LEU A 44 8.29 4.73 -4.86
CA LEU A 44 8.08 4.94 -3.44
C LEU A 44 7.00 3.96 -2.97
N PRO A 45 7.05 3.51 -1.71
CA PRO A 45 6.03 2.59 -1.22
C PRO A 45 4.63 3.20 -1.27
N GLU A 46 4.50 4.50 -0.99
CA GLU A 46 3.21 5.16 -1.04
C GLU A 46 2.63 5.20 -2.46
N GLU A 47 3.46 5.34 -3.49
CA GLU A 47 2.99 5.29 -4.87
C GLU A 47 2.42 3.91 -5.21
N ALA A 48 3.15 2.87 -4.83
CA ALA A 48 2.71 1.50 -5.07
C ALA A 48 1.40 1.20 -4.34
N LEU A 49 1.29 1.68 -3.09
CA LEU A 49 0.09 1.47 -2.30
C LEU A 49 -1.12 2.17 -2.90
N ILE A 50 -0.97 3.43 -3.31
CA ILE A 50 -2.08 4.18 -3.91
C ILE A 50 -2.58 3.48 -5.18
N GLU A 51 -1.67 3.01 -6.01
CA GLU A 51 -2.05 2.31 -7.23
C GLU A 51 -2.77 0.99 -6.92
N ALA A 52 -2.25 0.23 -5.94
CA ALA A 52 -2.87 -1.03 -5.55
C ALA A 52 -4.26 -0.82 -4.95
N LEU A 53 -4.50 0.34 -4.34
CA LEU A 53 -5.78 0.64 -3.71
C LEU A 53 -6.80 1.25 -4.67
N GLU A 54 -6.51 1.30 -5.96
CA GLU A 54 -7.44 1.82 -6.95
C GLU A 54 -8.86 1.25 -6.86
N PRO A 55 -9.05 -0.08 -6.63
CA PRO A 55 -10.41 -0.61 -6.47
C PRO A 55 -11.18 -0.01 -5.30
N PHE A 56 -10.49 0.69 -4.40
CA PHE A 56 -11.10 1.32 -3.23
C PHE A 56 -11.07 2.84 -3.34
N ALA A 57 -11.24 3.36 -4.57
CA ALA A 57 -11.05 4.78 -4.87
C ALA A 57 -11.76 5.74 -3.91
N GLY A 58 -12.94 5.35 -3.42
CA GLY A 58 -13.72 6.23 -2.54
C GLY A 58 -13.14 6.40 -1.14
N ILE A 59 -12.22 5.54 -0.72
CA ILE A 59 -11.68 5.56 0.64
C ILE A 59 -10.16 5.45 0.67
N ILE A 60 -9.49 5.71 -0.44
CA ILE A 60 -8.02 5.62 -0.48
C ILE A 60 -7.40 6.50 0.60
N ASP A 61 -7.89 7.71 0.78
CA ASP A 61 -7.31 8.62 1.78
C ASP A 61 -7.38 8.04 3.19
N GLU A 62 -8.51 7.43 3.55
CA GLU A 62 -8.65 6.79 4.85
C GLU A 62 -7.67 5.65 5.01
N LEU A 63 -7.57 4.80 3.99
CA LEU A 63 -6.68 3.65 4.04
C LEU A 63 -5.22 4.09 4.13
N MET A 64 -4.85 5.12 3.37
CA MET A 64 -3.47 5.62 3.40
C MET A 64 -3.11 6.26 4.72
N GLU A 65 -4.06 6.84 5.44
CA GLU A 65 -3.79 7.41 6.76
C GLU A 65 -3.38 6.35 7.77
N SER A 66 -3.78 5.11 7.57
CA SER A 66 -3.42 4.03 8.47
C SER A 66 -2.07 3.38 8.13
N VAL A 67 -1.43 3.79 7.04
CA VAL A 67 -0.12 3.27 6.66
C VAL A 67 0.93 3.78 7.64
N PRO A 68 1.79 2.88 8.17
CA PRO A 68 2.87 3.31 9.07
C PRO A 68 3.77 4.36 8.43
N ASP A 69 4.22 5.32 9.24
CA ASP A 69 5.04 6.43 8.75
C ASP A 69 6.33 5.99 8.06
N GLU A 70 6.85 4.83 8.42
CA GLU A 70 8.07 4.32 7.79
C GLU A 70 7.93 4.09 6.29
N PHE A 71 6.70 4.02 5.78
CA PHE A 71 6.44 3.85 4.35
C PHE A 71 6.11 5.16 3.64
N TYR A 72 6.23 6.28 4.33
CA TYR A 72 6.03 7.60 3.73
C TYR A 72 7.36 8.32 3.62
N TRP A 73 7.98 8.30 2.44
CA TRP A 73 9.27 8.95 2.22
C TRP A 73 9.25 10.44 2.55
N ALA A 74 8.14 11.11 2.24
CA ALA A 74 8.02 12.52 2.53
C ALA A 74 8.12 12.81 4.03
N ARG A 75 7.68 11.90 4.86
CA ARG A 75 7.77 12.03 6.32
C ARG A 75 9.09 11.50 6.85
N ALA A 76 9.52 10.36 6.31
CA ALA A 76 10.73 9.70 6.76
C ALA A 76 12.01 10.44 6.37
N GLY A 77 11.95 11.22 5.33
CA GLY A 77 13.11 11.95 4.81
C GLY A 77 13.45 13.24 5.53
N ARG A 78 12.81 13.51 6.64
CA ARG A 78 13.05 14.76 7.39
C ARG A 78 14.06 14.60 8.48
#